data_038ee6ca71f007098e705cf0d8be3f07
#
_entry.id   038ee6ca71f007098e705cf0d8be3f07
#
_cell.length_a   1.000
_cell.length_b   1.000
_cell.length_c   1.000
_cell.angle_alpha   90.00
_cell.angle_beta   90.00
_cell.angle_gamma   90.00
#
_symmetry.space_group_name_H-M   'P 1'
#
loop_
_entity.id
_entity.type
_entity.pdbx_description
1 polymer ?
#
loop_
_entity_poly.entity_id
_entity_poly.type
_entity_poly.pdbx_seq_one_letter_code
_entity_poly.pdbx_strand_id
1 'polypeptide(L)'
;FPSIDIEKIRADVMDVLNENHYFINDYSLLNLLLHIAIAINRVQNGCVYTEAPSTMHPLDPQNERLAQELTERLARNFNIRFSAAEQYEMALLLVSRTSMLDYAAITPDNIADYIGSDCTDLVHQLINTVKDFYDINLDEPEFFIRFALHTHNLLVRAQNRSFCKNPLVSEIRQSCPLIYDVSVQLSGIIREKTGITLDEDEIA
;
A
#
# COMPACT_ATOMS: atom_id res chain seq x y z
N PHE A 1 -3.43 16.11 -15.12
CA PHE A 1 -2.92 17.22 -14.26
C PHE A 1 -1.60 17.74 -14.85
N PRO A 2 -1.63 18.57 -15.92
CA PRO A 2 -0.39 18.97 -16.62
C PRO A 2 0.52 19.88 -15.78
N SER A 3 0.09 20.38 -14.63
CA SER A 3 0.82 21.35 -13.81
C SER A 3 1.32 20.83 -12.47
N ILE A 4 1.00 19.58 -12.10
CA ILE A 4 1.39 19.00 -10.82
C ILE A 4 2.48 17.97 -11.06
N ASP A 5 3.61 18.18 -10.40
CA ASP A 5 4.78 17.28 -10.46
C ASP A 5 4.53 16.08 -9.52
N ILE A 6 4.10 14.97 -10.12
CA ILE A 6 3.81 13.71 -9.39
C ILE A 6 5.10 13.12 -8.79
N GLU A 7 6.25 13.24 -9.46
CA GLU A 7 7.52 12.73 -8.94
C GLU A 7 7.94 13.49 -7.68
N LYS A 8 7.66 14.79 -7.62
CA LYS A 8 7.90 15.58 -6.42
C LYS A 8 7.00 15.17 -5.26
N ILE A 9 5.70 14.90 -5.54
CA ILE A 9 4.79 14.35 -4.53
C ILE A 9 5.30 12.99 -4.04
N ARG A 10 5.72 12.13 -4.97
CA ARG A 10 6.24 10.81 -4.65
C ARG A 10 7.46 10.88 -3.74
N ALA A 11 8.40 11.78 -4.03
CA ALA A 11 9.57 12.00 -3.20
C ALA A 11 9.18 12.41 -1.78
N ASP A 12 8.30 13.43 -1.63
CA ASP A 12 7.83 13.88 -0.32
C ASP A 12 7.13 12.76 0.47
N VAL A 13 6.28 11.97 -0.19
CA VAL A 13 5.56 10.85 0.45
C VAL A 13 6.55 9.78 0.92
N MET A 14 7.47 9.36 0.04
CA MET A 14 8.43 8.30 0.37
C MET A 14 9.40 8.73 1.48
N ASP A 15 9.85 9.99 1.46
CA ASP A 15 10.72 10.51 2.50
C ASP A 15 10.01 10.50 3.88
N VAL A 16 8.77 11.02 3.95
CA VAL A 16 8.00 11.05 5.20
C VAL A 16 7.71 9.63 5.70
N LEU A 17 7.30 8.72 4.82
CA LEU A 17 7.02 7.33 5.20
C LEU A 17 8.28 6.62 5.70
N ASN A 18 9.42 6.77 5.01
CA ASN A 18 10.68 6.14 5.39
C ASN A 18 11.22 6.69 6.72
N GLU A 19 11.18 8.02 6.92
CA GLU A 19 11.62 8.67 8.16
C GLU A 19 10.78 8.24 9.38
N ASN A 20 9.51 7.88 9.16
CA ASN A 20 8.59 7.45 10.21
C ASN A 20 8.38 5.94 10.25
N HIS A 21 9.15 5.16 9.47
CA HIS A 21 9.08 3.69 9.43
C HIS A 21 7.71 3.13 9.00
N TYR A 22 7.03 3.83 8.09
CA TYR A 22 5.81 3.35 7.46
C TYR A 22 6.09 2.70 6.11
N PHE A 23 5.37 1.63 5.85
CA PHE A 23 5.38 0.95 4.57
C PHE A 23 4.13 1.26 3.75
N ILE A 24 4.31 1.31 2.44
CA ILE A 24 3.25 1.38 1.44
C ILE A 24 3.62 0.49 0.26
N ASN A 25 2.69 -0.31 -0.23
CA ASN A 25 2.90 -1.06 -1.48
C ASN A 25 2.68 -0.16 -2.71
N ASP A 26 3.20 -0.58 -3.86
CA ASP A 26 3.21 0.24 -5.08
C ASP A 26 1.80 0.66 -5.54
N TYR A 27 0.80 -0.22 -5.42
CA TYR A 27 -0.58 0.08 -5.77
C TYR A 27 -1.18 1.13 -4.84
N SER A 28 -1.02 0.95 -3.53
CA SER A 28 -1.47 1.91 -2.52
C SER A 28 -0.75 3.25 -2.68
N LEU A 29 0.54 3.23 -3.03
CA LEU A 29 1.33 4.43 -3.31
C LEU A 29 0.75 5.19 -4.51
N LEU A 30 0.53 4.51 -5.65
CA LEU A 30 -0.05 5.15 -6.82
C LEU A 30 -1.41 5.81 -6.50
N ASN A 31 -2.27 5.10 -5.78
CA ASN A 31 -3.56 5.61 -5.37
C ASN A 31 -3.42 6.81 -4.41
N LEU A 32 -2.49 6.74 -3.44
CA LEU A 32 -2.20 7.85 -2.53
C LEU A 32 -1.71 9.08 -3.30
N LEU A 33 -0.78 8.91 -4.25
CA LEU A 33 -0.26 10.01 -5.08
C LEU A 33 -1.36 10.69 -5.88
N LEU A 34 -2.31 9.93 -6.44
CA LEU A 34 -3.46 10.49 -7.17
C LEU A 34 -4.36 11.31 -6.25
N HIS A 35 -4.67 10.82 -5.05
CA HIS A 35 -5.48 11.56 -4.09
C HIS A 35 -4.78 12.84 -3.62
N ILE A 36 -3.48 12.80 -3.36
CA ILE A 36 -2.68 13.97 -2.99
C ILE A 36 -2.67 14.98 -4.15
N ALA A 37 -2.44 14.54 -5.38
CA ALA A 37 -2.46 15.42 -6.56
C ALA A 37 -3.82 16.11 -6.73
N ILE A 38 -4.93 15.39 -6.52
CA ILE A 38 -6.27 15.95 -6.54
C ILE A 38 -6.45 16.99 -5.43
N ALA A 39 -5.98 16.69 -4.21
CA ALA A 39 -6.06 17.62 -3.09
C ALA A 39 -5.26 18.90 -3.36
N ILE A 40 -4.01 18.78 -3.85
CA ILE A 40 -3.17 19.92 -4.23
C ILE A 40 -3.87 20.77 -5.30
N ASN A 41 -4.36 20.13 -6.37
CA ASN A 41 -5.07 20.84 -7.44
C ASN A 41 -6.31 21.58 -6.93
N ARG A 42 -7.07 20.95 -6.05
CA ARG A 42 -8.27 21.56 -5.43
C ARG A 42 -7.89 22.79 -4.61
N VAL A 43 -6.87 22.67 -3.75
CA VAL A 43 -6.38 23.78 -2.92
C VAL A 43 -5.85 24.92 -3.76
N GLN A 44 -5.06 24.65 -4.82
CA GLN A 44 -4.55 25.65 -5.75
C GLN A 44 -5.66 26.43 -6.47
N ASN A 45 -6.80 25.79 -6.72
CA ASN A 45 -7.96 26.42 -7.33
C ASN A 45 -8.93 27.07 -6.31
N GLY A 46 -8.55 27.17 -5.04
CA GLY A 46 -9.35 27.83 -4.00
C GLY A 46 -10.56 27.01 -3.51
N CYS A 47 -10.68 25.75 -3.93
CA CYS A 47 -11.74 24.84 -3.49
C CYS A 47 -11.32 24.07 -2.24
N VAL A 48 -11.14 24.76 -1.13
CA VAL A 48 -10.67 24.20 0.14
C VAL A 48 -11.85 23.66 0.94
N TYR A 49 -11.72 22.52 1.59
CA TYR A 49 -12.67 22.07 2.59
C TYR A 49 -12.58 22.97 3.82
N THR A 50 -13.65 23.69 4.11
CA THR A 50 -13.72 24.65 5.24
C THR A 50 -14.33 24.04 6.49
N GLU A 51 -15.14 23.02 6.35
CA GLU A 51 -15.80 22.36 7.47
C GLU A 51 -15.17 20.99 7.70
N ALA A 52 -14.68 20.78 8.93
CA ALA A 52 -14.35 19.45 9.37
C ALA A 52 -15.63 18.59 9.41
N PRO A 53 -15.57 17.31 9.00
CA PRO A 53 -16.71 16.42 9.13
C PRO A 53 -17.30 16.50 10.54
N SER A 54 -18.61 16.64 10.66
CA SER A 54 -19.34 16.78 11.95
C SER A 54 -19.16 15.58 12.88
N THR A 55 -18.51 14.53 12.42
CA THR A 55 -18.15 13.31 13.15
C THR A 55 -16.66 12.99 12.92
N MET A 56 -15.76 13.86 13.40
CA MET A 56 -14.35 13.49 13.48
C MET A 56 -14.18 12.41 14.55
N HIS A 57 -13.88 11.19 14.14
CA HIS A 57 -13.39 10.19 15.07
C HIS A 57 -11.95 10.54 15.45
N PRO A 58 -11.57 10.43 16.74
CA PRO A 58 -10.20 10.66 17.13
C PRO A 58 -9.29 9.66 16.40
N LEU A 59 -8.29 10.19 15.73
CA LEU A 59 -7.24 9.40 15.09
C LEU A 59 -6.14 9.09 16.11
N ASP A 60 -5.36 8.06 15.84
CA ASP A 60 -4.13 7.81 16.59
C ASP A 60 -3.20 9.03 16.45
N PRO A 61 -2.65 9.56 17.56
CA PRO A 61 -1.77 10.72 17.53
C PRO A 61 -0.56 10.58 16.59
N GLN A 62 -0.11 9.36 16.35
CA GLN A 62 1.00 9.09 15.45
C GLN A 62 0.60 9.29 13.98
N ASN A 63 -0.60 8.87 13.61
CA ASN A 63 -1.13 9.10 12.27
C ASN A 63 -1.44 10.58 12.01
N GLU A 64 -1.87 11.32 13.05
CA GLU A 64 -2.05 12.77 12.95
C GLU A 64 -0.70 13.47 12.70
N ARG A 65 0.36 13.08 13.41
CA ARG A 65 1.71 13.62 13.20
C ARG A 65 2.24 13.33 11.80
N LEU A 66 2.06 12.10 11.32
CA LEU A 66 2.48 11.69 9.98
C LEU A 66 1.79 12.54 8.90
N ALA A 67 0.48 12.74 9.04
CA ALA A 67 -0.29 13.57 8.11
C ALA A 67 0.11 15.04 8.19
N GLN A 68 0.38 15.55 9.38
CA GLN A 68 0.87 16.92 9.56
C GLN A 68 2.22 17.11 8.87
N GLU A 69 3.18 16.22 9.10
CA GLU A 69 4.50 16.30 8.49
C GLU A 69 4.42 16.27 6.96
N LEU A 70 3.62 15.34 6.40
CA LEU A 70 3.42 15.25 4.97
C LEU A 70 2.78 16.51 4.40
N THR A 71 1.70 17.00 5.02
CA THR A 71 1.01 18.21 4.55
C THR A 71 1.88 19.46 4.66
N GLU A 72 2.75 19.57 5.66
CA GLU A 72 3.72 20.67 5.78
C GLU A 72 4.79 20.63 4.67
N ARG A 73 5.30 19.45 4.29
CA ARG A 73 6.24 19.30 3.16
C ARG A 73 5.57 19.68 1.84
N LEU A 74 4.40 19.10 1.58
CA LEU A 74 3.62 19.42 0.38
C LEU A 74 3.25 20.90 0.32
N ALA A 75 2.85 21.50 1.44
CA ALA A 75 2.53 22.93 1.52
C ALA A 75 3.70 23.81 1.09
N ARG A 76 4.91 23.51 1.58
CA ARG A 76 6.15 24.21 1.20
C ARG A 76 6.50 24.01 -0.27
N ASN A 77 6.40 22.76 -0.76
CA ASN A 77 6.84 22.39 -2.09
C ASN A 77 5.90 22.86 -3.20
N PHE A 78 4.62 23.00 -2.91
CA PHE A 78 3.58 23.42 -3.87
C PHE A 78 3.02 24.84 -3.59
N ASN A 79 3.57 25.53 -2.56
CA ASN A 79 3.15 26.87 -2.15
C ASN A 79 1.65 26.98 -1.88
N ILE A 80 1.11 26.05 -1.10
CA ILE A 80 -0.30 25.93 -0.72
C ILE A 80 -0.44 25.88 0.81
N ARG A 81 -1.70 25.95 1.29
CA ARG A 81 -2.03 25.68 2.70
C ARG A 81 -3.18 24.71 2.77
N PHE A 82 -2.99 23.63 3.49
CA PHE A 82 -4.04 22.67 3.81
C PHE A 82 -4.84 23.15 5.04
N SER A 83 -6.15 23.03 4.99
CA SER A 83 -7.02 23.23 6.14
C SER A 83 -6.91 22.07 7.13
N ALA A 84 -7.42 22.24 8.35
CA ALA A 84 -7.50 21.14 9.33
C ALA A 84 -8.34 19.96 8.80
N ALA A 85 -9.40 20.24 8.03
CA ALA A 85 -10.22 19.21 7.40
C ALA A 85 -9.41 18.39 6.37
N GLU A 86 -8.59 19.04 5.56
CA GLU A 86 -7.74 18.36 4.58
C GLU A 86 -6.59 17.59 5.22
N GLN A 87 -6.03 18.07 6.33
CA GLN A 87 -5.06 17.31 7.12
C GLN A 87 -5.68 16.03 7.71
N TYR A 88 -6.92 16.12 8.19
CA TYR A 88 -7.65 14.97 8.68
C TYR A 88 -7.94 13.94 7.57
N GLU A 89 -8.40 14.38 6.39
CA GLU A 89 -8.57 13.51 5.22
C GLU A 89 -7.25 12.86 4.80
N MET A 90 -6.15 13.60 4.84
CA MET A 90 -4.82 13.06 4.57
C MET A 90 -4.43 11.98 5.58
N ALA A 91 -4.74 12.19 6.86
CA ALA A 91 -4.48 11.18 7.90
C ALA A 91 -5.30 9.90 7.66
N LEU A 92 -6.57 10.01 7.28
CA LEU A 92 -7.41 8.86 6.91
C LEU A 92 -6.86 8.11 5.69
N LEU A 93 -6.40 8.85 4.67
CA LEU A 93 -5.77 8.25 3.50
C LEU A 93 -4.50 7.48 3.86
N LEU A 94 -3.65 8.04 4.71
CA LEU A 94 -2.43 7.38 5.18
C LEU A 94 -2.77 6.11 5.97
N VAL A 95 -3.65 6.20 6.97
CA VAL A 95 -4.08 5.04 7.80
C VAL A 95 -4.61 3.90 6.94
N SER A 96 -5.39 4.23 5.92
CA SER A 96 -6.00 3.20 5.06
C SER A 96 -5.03 2.54 4.07
N ARG A 97 -3.83 3.10 3.87
CA ARG A 97 -2.91 2.69 2.80
C ARG A 97 -1.50 2.36 3.28
N THR A 98 -1.16 2.74 4.49
CA THR A 98 0.16 2.48 5.07
C THR A 98 0.05 1.53 6.25
N SER A 99 1.10 0.80 6.50
CA SER A 99 1.27 0.03 7.73
C SER A 99 2.54 0.46 8.43
N MET A 100 2.46 0.59 9.75
CA MET A 100 3.61 0.85 10.57
C MET A 100 4.40 -0.45 10.72
N LEU A 101 5.51 -0.53 10.03
CA LEU A 101 6.42 -1.66 10.09
C LEU A 101 7.83 -1.11 10.18
N ASP A 102 8.49 -1.38 11.27
CA ASP A 102 9.94 -1.19 11.35
C ASP A 102 10.61 -2.24 10.47
N TYR A 103 10.69 -1.95 9.18
CA TYR A 103 11.30 -2.84 8.17
C TYR A 103 12.74 -3.19 8.51
N ALA A 104 13.45 -2.29 9.17
CA ALA A 104 14.84 -2.54 9.57
C ALA A 104 14.94 -3.59 10.68
N ALA A 105 13.86 -3.78 11.44
CA ALA A 105 13.77 -4.80 12.50
C ALA A 105 13.20 -6.13 12.02
N ILE A 106 12.54 -6.18 10.84
CA ILE A 106 11.96 -7.40 10.31
C ILE A 106 13.02 -8.20 9.55
N THR A 107 13.18 -9.43 9.96
CA THR A 107 14.06 -10.43 9.33
C THR A 107 13.23 -11.66 8.94
N PRO A 108 13.74 -12.54 8.05
CA PRO A 108 13.07 -13.79 7.78
C PRO A 108 12.84 -14.64 9.03
N ASP A 109 13.71 -14.52 10.04
CA ASP A 109 13.62 -15.31 11.27
C ASP A 109 12.52 -14.83 12.23
N ASN A 110 12.19 -13.52 12.22
CA ASN A 110 11.19 -12.95 13.14
C ASN A 110 9.89 -12.53 12.46
N ILE A 111 9.76 -12.68 11.15
CA ILE A 111 8.58 -12.24 10.41
C ILE A 111 7.28 -12.91 10.88
N ALA A 112 7.38 -14.15 11.40
CA ALA A 112 6.25 -14.87 11.97
C ALA A 112 5.61 -14.13 13.17
N ASP A 113 6.37 -13.31 13.89
CA ASP A 113 5.87 -12.50 15.00
C ASP A 113 4.94 -11.38 14.51
N TYR A 114 5.09 -10.97 13.24
CA TYR A 114 4.31 -9.87 12.63
C TYR A 114 3.11 -10.37 11.83
N ILE A 115 3.25 -11.47 11.10
CA ILE A 115 2.21 -11.98 10.19
C ILE A 115 1.58 -13.30 10.62
N GLY A 116 2.11 -13.91 11.67
CA GLY A 116 1.71 -15.22 12.16
C GLY A 116 2.37 -16.39 11.42
N SER A 117 2.51 -17.52 12.11
CA SER A 117 3.15 -18.74 11.57
C SER A 117 2.41 -19.28 10.35
N ASP A 118 1.08 -19.32 10.38
CA ASP A 118 0.27 -19.87 9.28
C ASP A 118 0.48 -19.08 7.97
N CYS A 119 0.58 -17.75 8.07
CA CYS A 119 0.87 -16.90 6.92
C CYS A 119 2.31 -17.10 6.43
N THR A 120 3.26 -17.23 7.35
CA THR A 120 4.67 -17.50 7.01
C THR A 120 4.82 -18.83 6.27
N ASP A 121 4.18 -19.89 6.76
CA ASP A 121 4.18 -21.21 6.12
C ASP A 121 3.53 -21.18 4.73
N LEU A 122 2.43 -20.44 4.60
CA LEU A 122 1.81 -20.21 3.30
C LEU A 122 2.77 -19.53 2.32
N VAL A 123 3.47 -18.47 2.75
CA VAL A 123 4.44 -17.74 1.91
C VAL A 123 5.58 -18.65 1.46
N HIS A 124 6.14 -19.47 2.35
CA HIS A 124 7.13 -20.44 1.97
C HIS A 124 6.61 -21.42 0.92
N GLN A 125 5.37 -21.89 1.06
CA GLN A 125 4.77 -22.77 0.07
C GLN A 125 4.59 -22.07 -1.29
N LEU A 126 4.13 -20.80 -1.30
CA LEU A 126 3.99 -20.03 -2.53
C LEU A 126 5.33 -19.85 -3.26
N ILE A 127 6.39 -19.47 -2.53
CA ILE A 127 7.75 -19.31 -3.09
C ILE A 127 8.30 -20.64 -3.63
N ASN A 128 8.16 -21.72 -2.88
CA ASN A 128 8.60 -23.04 -3.33
C ASN A 128 7.84 -23.49 -4.59
N THR A 129 6.53 -23.19 -4.67
CA THR A 129 5.77 -23.49 -5.88
C THR A 129 6.30 -22.75 -7.10
N VAL A 130 6.64 -21.47 -6.96
CA VAL A 130 7.22 -20.68 -8.06
C VAL A 130 8.56 -21.26 -8.48
N LYS A 131 9.40 -21.64 -7.52
CA LYS A 131 10.70 -22.28 -7.78
C LYS A 131 10.55 -23.62 -8.51
N ASP A 132 9.67 -24.49 -8.03
CA ASP A 132 9.51 -25.85 -8.53
C ASP A 132 8.85 -25.92 -9.91
N PHE A 133 7.88 -25.06 -10.19
CA PHE A 133 7.11 -25.10 -11.45
C PHE A 133 7.63 -24.16 -12.55
N TYR A 134 8.29 -23.06 -12.16
CA TYR A 134 8.73 -22.04 -13.11
C TYR A 134 10.25 -21.87 -13.15
N ASP A 135 11.00 -22.62 -12.31
CA ASP A 135 12.48 -22.51 -12.19
C ASP A 135 12.94 -21.07 -11.90
N ILE A 136 12.11 -20.30 -11.14
CA ILE A 136 12.42 -18.94 -10.72
C ILE A 136 12.89 -18.98 -9.27
N ASN A 137 14.12 -18.53 -9.04
CA ASN A 137 14.66 -18.43 -7.68
C ASN A 137 14.26 -17.08 -7.04
N LEU A 138 13.53 -17.16 -5.92
CA LEU A 138 13.07 -16.03 -5.12
C LEU A 138 13.66 -16.06 -3.70
N ASP A 139 14.82 -16.69 -3.51
CA ASP A 139 15.44 -16.95 -2.18
C ASP A 139 16.09 -15.69 -1.55
N GLU A 140 15.86 -14.48 -2.08
CA GLU A 140 16.40 -13.25 -1.51
C GLU A 140 15.63 -12.84 -0.24
N PRO A 141 16.32 -12.59 0.90
CA PRO A 141 15.68 -12.24 2.16
C PRO A 141 14.75 -11.01 2.06
N GLU A 142 15.17 -10.00 1.33
CA GLU A 142 14.37 -8.79 1.13
C GLU A 142 13.10 -9.06 0.32
N PHE A 143 13.19 -9.88 -0.73
CA PHE A 143 12.03 -10.32 -1.49
C PHE A 143 11.06 -11.11 -0.59
N PHE A 144 11.58 -12.06 0.19
CA PHE A 144 10.78 -12.86 1.10
C PHE A 144 9.96 -11.98 2.07
N ILE A 145 10.62 -11.02 2.73
CA ILE A 145 9.96 -10.11 3.67
C ILE A 145 8.86 -9.31 2.97
N ARG A 146 9.16 -8.70 1.83
CA ARG A 146 8.19 -7.89 1.07
C ARG A 146 6.99 -8.73 0.62
N PHE A 147 7.25 -9.91 0.08
CA PHE A 147 6.21 -10.81 -0.40
C PHE A 147 5.34 -11.34 0.75
N ALA A 148 5.94 -11.64 1.89
CA ALA A 148 5.24 -12.10 3.08
C ALA A 148 4.28 -11.02 3.63
N LEU A 149 4.76 -9.80 3.75
CA LEU A 149 3.93 -8.66 4.18
C LEU A 149 2.84 -8.33 3.17
N HIS A 150 3.14 -8.40 1.87
CA HIS A 150 2.14 -8.24 0.81
C HIS A 150 1.04 -9.30 0.91
N THR A 151 1.44 -10.57 1.05
CA THR A 151 0.50 -11.69 1.20
C THR A 151 -0.36 -11.55 2.45
N HIS A 152 0.22 -11.18 3.60
CA HIS A 152 -0.51 -10.92 4.83
C HIS A 152 -1.58 -9.83 4.63
N ASN A 153 -1.19 -8.68 4.06
CA ASN A 153 -2.12 -7.58 3.80
C ASN A 153 -3.23 -7.98 2.81
N LEU A 154 -2.90 -8.77 1.79
CA LEU A 154 -3.87 -9.35 0.86
C LEU A 154 -4.91 -10.21 1.60
N LEU A 155 -4.46 -11.11 2.46
CA LEU A 155 -5.35 -11.98 3.25
C LEU A 155 -6.25 -11.17 4.19
N VAL A 156 -5.70 -10.16 4.87
CA VAL A 156 -6.47 -9.25 5.75
C VAL A 156 -7.54 -8.49 4.97
N ARG A 157 -7.19 -7.94 3.79
CA ARG A 157 -8.18 -7.25 2.94
C ARG A 157 -9.28 -8.21 2.48
N ALA A 158 -8.89 -9.40 2.01
CA ALA A 158 -9.84 -10.40 1.53
C ALA A 158 -10.79 -10.89 2.62
N GLN A 159 -10.30 -11.13 3.85
CA GLN A 159 -11.12 -11.47 5.01
C GLN A 159 -12.12 -10.36 5.37
N ASN A 160 -11.71 -9.11 5.27
CA ASN A 160 -12.55 -7.94 5.52
C ASN A 160 -13.43 -7.55 4.32
N ARG A 161 -13.36 -8.29 3.20
CA ARG A 161 -14.05 -7.98 1.93
C ARG A 161 -13.74 -6.56 1.42
N SER A 162 -12.55 -6.08 1.68
CA SER A 162 -12.03 -4.76 1.28
C SER A 162 -11.15 -4.91 0.05
N PHE A 163 -11.74 -5.36 -1.07
CA PHE A 163 -11.00 -5.52 -2.32
C PHE A 163 -10.64 -4.17 -2.93
N CYS A 164 -9.43 -4.08 -3.45
CA CYS A 164 -8.95 -2.90 -4.17
C CYS A 164 -9.06 -3.12 -5.67
N LYS A 165 -9.65 -2.17 -6.41
CA LYS A 165 -9.63 -2.24 -7.88
C LYS A 165 -8.23 -1.98 -8.39
N ASN A 166 -7.74 -2.86 -9.26
CA ASN A 166 -6.46 -2.71 -9.95
C ASN A 166 -6.70 -2.29 -11.41
N PRO A 167 -6.49 -1.02 -11.78
CA PRO A 167 -6.72 -0.54 -13.15
C PRO A 167 -5.74 -1.15 -14.17
N LEU A 168 -4.68 -1.83 -13.71
CA LEU A 168 -3.63 -2.40 -14.54
C LEU A 168 -3.86 -3.88 -14.89
N VAL A 169 -4.96 -4.52 -14.45
CA VAL A 169 -5.23 -5.95 -14.71
C VAL A 169 -5.06 -6.31 -16.18
N SER A 170 -5.70 -5.55 -17.06
CA SER A 170 -5.65 -5.83 -18.51
C SER A 170 -4.24 -5.66 -19.07
N GLU A 171 -3.48 -4.69 -18.59
CA GLU A 171 -2.10 -4.43 -19.02
C GLU A 171 -1.16 -5.51 -18.52
N ILE A 172 -1.25 -5.90 -17.25
CA ILE A 172 -0.44 -6.98 -16.65
C ILE A 172 -0.69 -8.28 -17.41
N ARG A 173 -1.95 -8.64 -17.68
CA ARG A 173 -2.30 -9.84 -18.43
C ARG A 173 -1.70 -9.85 -19.84
N GLN A 174 -1.65 -8.71 -20.52
CA GLN A 174 -1.14 -8.62 -21.89
C GLN A 174 0.39 -8.49 -21.94
N SER A 175 0.97 -7.69 -21.07
CA SER A 175 2.39 -7.36 -21.11
C SER A 175 3.25 -8.32 -20.30
N CYS A 176 2.69 -8.95 -19.27
CA CYS A 176 3.38 -9.86 -18.37
C CYS A 176 2.62 -11.18 -18.18
N PRO A 177 2.26 -11.92 -19.26
CA PRO A 177 1.40 -13.09 -19.17
C PRO A 177 1.93 -14.19 -18.25
N LEU A 178 3.25 -14.41 -18.22
CA LEU A 178 3.86 -15.37 -17.30
C LEU A 178 3.63 -14.99 -15.83
N ILE A 179 3.80 -13.72 -15.49
CA ILE A 179 3.59 -13.24 -14.11
C ILE A 179 2.12 -13.42 -13.73
N TYR A 180 1.21 -13.07 -14.65
CA TYR A 180 -0.22 -13.26 -14.42
C TYR A 180 -0.58 -14.73 -14.20
N ASP A 181 -0.06 -15.66 -15.02
CA ASP A 181 -0.28 -17.10 -14.86
C ASP A 181 0.25 -17.62 -13.52
N VAL A 182 1.43 -17.16 -13.08
CA VAL A 182 1.98 -17.46 -11.75
C VAL A 182 1.01 -16.97 -10.67
N SER A 183 0.54 -15.74 -10.74
CA SER A 183 -0.39 -15.16 -9.75
C SER A 183 -1.70 -15.94 -9.68
N VAL A 184 -2.25 -16.38 -10.82
CA VAL A 184 -3.45 -17.25 -10.89
C VAL A 184 -3.20 -18.57 -10.18
N GLN A 185 -2.05 -19.21 -10.41
CA GLN A 185 -1.72 -20.46 -9.73
C GLN A 185 -1.56 -20.26 -8.21
N LEU A 186 -0.87 -19.20 -7.78
CA LEU A 186 -0.71 -18.88 -6.36
C LEU A 186 -2.06 -18.59 -5.68
N SER A 187 -2.98 -17.92 -6.38
CA SER A 187 -4.34 -17.68 -5.87
C SER A 187 -5.10 -18.98 -5.61
N GLY A 188 -4.86 -20.00 -6.42
CA GLY A 188 -5.40 -21.34 -6.23
C GLY A 188 -4.91 -21.99 -4.91
N ILE A 189 -3.63 -21.86 -4.62
CA ILE A 189 -3.01 -22.37 -3.38
C ILE A 189 -3.55 -21.61 -2.16
N ILE A 190 -3.65 -20.27 -2.26
CA ILE A 190 -4.24 -19.44 -1.21
C ILE A 190 -5.65 -19.91 -0.89
N ARG A 191 -6.49 -20.12 -1.92
CA ARG A 191 -7.85 -20.61 -1.74
C ARG A 191 -7.90 -21.99 -1.08
N GLU A 192 -7.04 -22.90 -1.50
CA GLU A 192 -6.99 -24.25 -0.94
C GLU A 192 -6.61 -24.24 0.54
N LYS A 193 -5.65 -23.38 0.94
CA LYS A 193 -5.14 -23.33 2.31
C LYS A 193 -6.00 -22.49 3.26
N THR A 194 -6.59 -21.42 2.77
CA THR A 194 -7.25 -20.41 3.61
C THR A 194 -8.77 -20.38 3.41
N GLY A 195 -9.29 -20.99 2.33
CA GLY A 195 -10.67 -20.86 1.91
C GLY A 195 -11.02 -19.52 1.26
N ILE A 196 -10.05 -18.60 1.16
CA ILE A 196 -10.23 -17.26 0.58
C ILE A 196 -10.14 -17.34 -0.93
N THR A 197 -11.15 -16.80 -1.61
CA THR A 197 -11.13 -16.63 -3.06
C THR A 197 -10.78 -15.17 -3.37
N LEU A 198 -9.70 -14.98 -4.11
CA LEU A 198 -9.29 -13.67 -4.60
C LEU A 198 -10.04 -13.34 -5.88
N ASP A 199 -10.38 -12.07 -6.08
CA ASP A 199 -10.89 -11.59 -7.36
C ASP A 199 -9.75 -11.28 -8.34
N GLU A 200 -10.11 -10.91 -9.56
CA GLU A 200 -9.14 -10.65 -10.61
C GLU A 200 -8.26 -9.42 -10.33
N ASP A 201 -8.80 -8.45 -9.63
CA ASP A 201 -8.10 -7.24 -9.25
C ASP A 201 -6.99 -7.50 -8.21
N GLU A 202 -7.17 -8.48 -7.33
CA GLU A 202 -6.18 -8.89 -6.33
C GLU A 202 -5.20 -9.95 -6.85
N ILE A 203 -5.53 -10.64 -7.95
CA ILE A 203 -4.64 -11.63 -8.58
C ILE A 203 -3.58 -10.94 -9.45
N ALA A 204 -3.89 -9.80 -10.05
CA ALA A 204 -3.02 -9.06 -10.93
C ALA A 204 -2.18 -8.04 -10.17
#